data_7aa320444287d08e0543e5d3e656b71c
#
_entry.id   7aa320444287d08e0543e5d3e656b71c
#
_cell.length_a   1.000
_cell.length_b   1.000
_cell.length_c   1.000
_cell.angle_alpha   90.00
_cell.angle_beta   90.00
_cell.angle_gamma   90.00
#
_symmetry.space_group_name_H-M   'P 1'
#
loop_
_entity.id
_entity.type
_entity.pdbx_description
1 polymer ?
#
loop_
_entity_poly.entity_id
_entity_poly.type
_entity_poly.pdbx_seq_one_letter_code
_entity_poly.pdbx_strand_id
1 'polypeptide(L)'
;AYCNAGGKGLFVVDFSNLSNPSLLGSLTQYPDQGYNHSGYLSPNGSTYVLADETHGMDMKILDVSDPSDIKVTSQINSNVNSLSVAHNQVIAGNTLYVAYYYDGVYVYDITDPENAVLNATYPTSKVAHRNSFEGAWGVYPLLPSGLLLASDMQEGFFVFDNVVTNAETKTKIEETTIYPNPVDNFTIINNNESFETAKLFSLDGKLIKTWNLKNGKNALNFEKHNLSTGIFAVELSNNSFSKTIKLIKK
;
A
#
# COMPACT_ATOMS: atom_id res chain seq x y z
N ALA A 1 5.51 -16.76 -17.81
CA ALA A 1 6.32 -16.28 -16.69
C ALA A 1 7.32 -15.23 -17.18
N TYR A 2 7.55 -14.22 -16.35
CA TYR A 2 8.61 -13.23 -16.52
C TYR A 2 9.79 -13.65 -15.66
N CYS A 3 10.92 -13.93 -16.29
CA CYS A 3 12.10 -14.49 -15.63
C CYS A 3 13.21 -13.44 -15.59
N ASN A 4 13.44 -12.87 -14.41
CA ASN A 4 14.53 -11.95 -14.15
C ASN A 4 15.84 -12.75 -14.03
N ALA A 5 16.78 -12.57 -14.97
CA ALA A 5 17.94 -13.45 -15.13
C ALA A 5 19.29 -12.77 -14.86
N GLY A 6 19.31 -11.83 -13.92
CA GLY A 6 20.52 -11.09 -13.53
C GLY A 6 21.14 -10.35 -14.72
N GLY A 7 22.44 -10.45 -14.90
CA GLY A 7 23.13 -9.81 -16.01
C GLY A 7 22.75 -10.30 -17.43
N LYS A 8 21.83 -11.28 -17.52
CA LYS A 8 21.31 -11.76 -18.82
C LYS A 8 20.02 -11.04 -19.25
N GLY A 9 19.44 -10.21 -18.38
CA GLY A 9 18.23 -9.46 -18.66
C GLY A 9 16.93 -10.21 -18.33
N LEU A 10 15.85 -9.92 -19.07
CA LEU A 10 14.51 -10.45 -18.86
C LEU A 10 14.15 -11.46 -19.96
N PHE A 11 13.52 -12.57 -19.57
CA PHE A 11 12.97 -13.57 -20.49
C PHE A 11 11.50 -13.79 -20.18
N VAL A 12 10.66 -13.87 -21.20
CA VAL A 12 9.24 -14.21 -21.08
C VAL A 12 9.01 -15.61 -21.63
N VAL A 13 8.55 -16.51 -20.77
CA VAL A 13 8.43 -17.93 -21.07
C VAL A 13 7.01 -18.41 -20.88
N ASP A 14 6.48 -19.13 -21.86
CA ASP A 14 5.22 -19.86 -21.74
C ASP A 14 5.45 -21.21 -21.09
N PHE A 15 4.80 -21.42 -19.94
CA PHE A 15 4.77 -22.67 -19.19
C PHE A 15 3.42 -23.38 -19.28
N SER A 16 2.55 -23.06 -20.23
CA SER A 16 1.27 -23.75 -20.42
C SER A 16 1.48 -25.27 -20.65
N ASN A 17 2.58 -25.65 -21.29
CA ASN A 17 3.08 -26.99 -21.34
C ASN A 17 4.36 -27.14 -20.50
N LEU A 18 4.22 -27.64 -19.27
CA LEU A 18 5.34 -27.81 -18.33
C LEU A 18 6.42 -28.74 -18.84
N SER A 19 6.10 -29.72 -19.73
CA SER A 19 7.08 -30.65 -20.31
C SER A 19 7.87 -30.04 -21.46
N ASN A 20 7.41 -28.93 -22.02
CA ASN A 20 8.05 -28.25 -23.14
C ASN A 20 7.78 -26.75 -23.08
N PRO A 21 8.37 -26.01 -22.12
CA PRO A 21 8.26 -24.55 -22.06
C PRO A 21 8.80 -23.90 -23.33
N SER A 22 8.20 -22.79 -23.75
CA SER A 22 8.64 -22.06 -24.93
C SER A 22 8.94 -20.59 -24.63
N LEU A 23 10.01 -20.08 -25.23
CA LEU A 23 10.38 -18.67 -25.13
C LEU A 23 9.41 -17.83 -25.99
N LEU A 24 8.78 -16.86 -25.38
CA LEU A 24 7.91 -15.89 -26.07
C LEU A 24 8.67 -14.62 -26.48
N GLY A 25 9.67 -14.22 -25.71
CA GLY A 25 10.51 -13.07 -26.00
C GLY A 25 11.52 -12.80 -24.90
N SER A 26 12.38 -11.83 -25.15
CA SER A 26 13.41 -11.44 -24.19
C SER A 26 13.87 -10.00 -24.38
N LEU A 27 14.35 -9.38 -23.30
CA LEU A 27 15.03 -8.10 -23.30
C LEU A 27 16.40 -8.31 -22.64
N THR A 28 17.43 -8.52 -23.47
CA THR A 28 18.79 -8.90 -23.01
C THR A 28 19.76 -7.74 -23.02
N GLN A 29 19.38 -6.59 -23.62
CA GLN A 29 20.15 -5.35 -23.62
C GLN A 29 19.18 -4.18 -23.52
N TYR A 30 19.41 -3.29 -22.57
CA TYR A 30 18.62 -2.09 -22.34
C TYR A 30 19.46 -1.00 -21.67
N PRO A 31 19.03 0.27 -21.70
CA PRO A 31 19.80 1.37 -21.10
C PRO A 31 20.06 1.13 -19.61
N ASP A 32 21.27 1.48 -19.16
CA ASP A 32 21.73 1.38 -17.77
C ASP A 32 21.40 0.01 -17.15
N GLN A 33 21.71 -1.06 -17.89
CA GLN A 33 21.48 -2.43 -17.46
C GLN A 33 22.39 -2.79 -16.29
N GLY A 34 21.77 -3.20 -15.18
CA GLY A 34 22.44 -3.75 -14.02
C GLY A 34 22.16 -5.26 -13.86
N TYR A 35 22.04 -5.66 -12.59
CA TYR A 35 21.64 -7.01 -12.22
C TYR A 35 20.11 -7.08 -12.14
N ASN A 36 19.46 -7.57 -13.17
CA ASN A 36 18.00 -7.72 -13.23
C ASN A 36 17.53 -8.72 -12.17
N HIS A 37 17.09 -8.18 -11.02
CA HIS A 37 16.83 -8.94 -9.82
C HIS A 37 15.35 -9.30 -9.64
N SER A 38 14.48 -8.31 -9.77
CA SER A 38 13.06 -8.48 -9.50
C SER A 38 12.19 -7.72 -10.51
N GLY A 39 10.91 -8.09 -10.57
CA GLY A 39 9.97 -7.39 -11.43
C GLY A 39 8.52 -7.72 -11.10
N TYR A 40 7.61 -6.86 -11.54
CA TYR A 40 6.18 -7.05 -11.34
C TYR A 40 5.39 -6.68 -12.59
N LEU A 41 4.43 -7.54 -12.95
CA LEU A 41 3.51 -7.30 -14.09
C LEU A 41 2.28 -6.55 -13.60
N SER A 42 1.87 -5.53 -14.35
CA SER A 42 0.61 -4.83 -14.11
C SER A 42 -0.61 -5.77 -14.28
N PRO A 43 -1.72 -5.51 -13.57
CA PRO A 43 -2.92 -6.34 -13.67
C PRO A 43 -3.51 -6.45 -15.07
N ASN A 44 -3.31 -5.44 -15.93
CA ASN A 44 -3.74 -5.46 -17.34
C ASN A 44 -2.80 -6.22 -18.27
N GLY A 45 -1.62 -6.65 -17.78
CA GLY A 45 -0.65 -7.44 -18.53
C GLY A 45 0.19 -6.67 -19.55
N SER A 46 0.08 -5.34 -19.63
CA SER A 46 0.80 -4.54 -20.64
C SER A 46 2.08 -3.90 -20.15
N THR A 47 2.20 -3.67 -18.84
CA THR A 47 3.33 -2.98 -18.23
C THR A 47 4.07 -3.91 -17.27
N TYR A 48 5.38 -3.99 -17.40
CA TYR A 48 6.24 -4.70 -16.45
C TYR A 48 7.28 -3.73 -15.89
N VAL A 49 7.43 -3.69 -14.57
CA VAL A 49 8.46 -2.88 -13.93
C VAL A 49 9.55 -3.81 -13.42
N LEU A 50 10.78 -3.60 -13.84
CA LEU A 50 11.93 -4.35 -13.34
C LEU A 50 12.85 -3.46 -12.51
N ALA A 51 13.47 -4.06 -11.50
CA ALA A 51 14.54 -3.46 -10.71
C ALA A 51 15.87 -4.15 -11.01
N ASP A 52 16.84 -3.34 -11.42
CA ASP A 52 18.23 -3.74 -11.47
C ASP A 52 18.86 -3.50 -10.08
N GLU A 53 19.16 -4.59 -9.35
CA GLU A 53 19.76 -4.52 -8.01
C GLU A 53 21.26 -4.21 -8.10
N THR A 54 21.56 -3.07 -8.67
CA THR A 54 22.91 -2.53 -8.80
C THR A 54 22.87 -1.06 -8.37
N HIS A 55 23.80 -0.68 -7.48
CA HIS A 55 23.84 0.67 -6.94
C HIS A 55 23.90 1.73 -8.04
N GLY A 56 23.01 2.73 -7.95
CA GLY A 56 22.90 3.82 -8.90
C GLY A 56 22.17 3.49 -10.19
N MET A 57 21.68 2.25 -10.37
CA MET A 57 20.87 1.90 -11.55
C MET A 57 19.40 2.21 -11.32
N ASP A 58 18.78 2.75 -12.37
CA ASP A 58 17.37 3.07 -12.38
C ASP A 58 16.51 1.81 -12.56
N MET A 59 15.30 1.82 -12.04
CA MET A 59 14.26 0.86 -12.42
C MET A 59 13.79 1.16 -13.84
N LYS A 60 13.37 0.12 -14.57
CA LYS A 60 12.82 0.24 -15.92
C LYS A 60 11.33 -0.07 -15.93
N ILE A 61 10.56 0.81 -16.54
CA ILE A 61 9.16 0.54 -16.88
C ILE A 61 9.15 0.07 -18.33
N LEU A 62 8.54 -1.08 -18.55
CA LEU A 62 8.55 -1.76 -19.85
C LEU A 62 7.13 -1.87 -20.42
N ASP A 63 6.96 -1.63 -21.71
CA ASP A 63 5.84 -2.14 -22.47
C ASP A 63 6.11 -3.61 -22.83
N VAL A 64 5.24 -4.49 -22.35
CA VAL A 64 5.28 -5.94 -22.58
C VAL A 64 4.00 -6.45 -23.23
N SER A 65 3.19 -5.57 -23.80
CA SER A 65 1.95 -5.92 -24.52
C SER A 65 2.20 -6.90 -25.66
N ASP A 66 3.36 -6.82 -26.31
CA ASP A 66 3.89 -7.83 -27.20
C ASP A 66 5.19 -8.41 -26.61
N PRO A 67 5.18 -9.64 -26.07
CA PRO A 67 6.39 -10.25 -25.52
C PRO A 67 7.53 -10.42 -26.53
N SER A 68 7.25 -10.43 -27.86
CA SER A 68 8.28 -10.53 -28.89
C SER A 68 8.96 -9.19 -29.20
N ASP A 69 8.40 -8.05 -28.71
CA ASP A 69 8.91 -6.70 -28.95
C ASP A 69 8.88 -5.85 -27.67
N ILE A 70 9.54 -6.32 -26.62
CA ILE A 70 9.61 -5.66 -25.30
C ILE A 70 10.39 -4.34 -25.41
N LYS A 71 9.81 -3.24 -24.90
CA LYS A 71 10.40 -1.90 -24.98
C LYS A 71 10.54 -1.28 -23.57
N VAL A 72 11.65 -0.59 -23.33
CA VAL A 72 11.77 0.33 -22.18
C VAL A 72 11.01 1.60 -22.53
N THR A 73 9.95 1.91 -21.77
CA THR A 73 9.16 3.13 -21.94
C THR A 73 9.73 4.29 -21.15
N SER A 74 10.17 4.03 -19.91
CA SER A 74 10.79 5.03 -19.06
C SER A 74 11.69 4.40 -18.01
N GLN A 75 12.44 5.26 -17.32
CA GLN A 75 13.28 4.90 -16.17
C GLN A 75 12.90 5.77 -14.98
N ILE A 76 12.94 5.20 -13.77
CA ILE A 76 12.63 5.91 -12.52
C ILE A 76 13.68 5.59 -11.46
N ASN A 77 13.96 6.58 -10.61
CA ASN A 77 14.88 6.50 -9.49
C ASN A 77 14.32 7.25 -8.28
N SER A 78 14.77 6.93 -7.08
CA SER A 78 14.45 7.70 -5.86
C SER A 78 15.02 9.12 -5.90
N ASN A 79 16.11 9.34 -6.63
CA ASN A 79 16.87 10.61 -6.71
C ASN A 79 17.41 11.12 -5.36
N VAL A 80 17.63 10.22 -4.40
CA VAL A 80 18.15 10.58 -3.07
C VAL A 80 19.69 10.55 -3.06
N ASN A 81 20.29 9.51 -3.63
CA ASN A 81 21.74 9.31 -3.59
C ASN A 81 22.21 8.57 -4.86
N SER A 82 23.47 8.81 -5.26
CA SER A 82 24.07 8.10 -6.40
C SER A 82 24.27 6.60 -6.17
N LEU A 83 24.07 6.10 -4.96
CA LEU A 83 24.10 4.69 -4.60
C LEU A 83 22.69 4.12 -4.37
N SER A 84 21.64 4.90 -4.59
CA SER A 84 20.26 4.42 -4.46
C SER A 84 20.02 3.22 -5.34
N VAL A 85 19.32 2.22 -4.79
CA VAL A 85 19.03 0.94 -5.46
C VAL A 85 17.70 0.40 -4.99
N ALA A 86 16.87 -0.02 -5.95
CA ALA A 86 15.60 -0.69 -5.66
C ALA A 86 15.83 -2.20 -5.45
N HIS A 87 15.06 -2.78 -4.51
CA HIS A 87 15.09 -4.22 -4.27
C HIS A 87 13.84 -4.92 -4.79
N ASN A 88 12.67 -4.50 -4.33
CA ASN A 88 11.41 -5.19 -4.60
C ASN A 88 10.30 -4.19 -4.91
N GLN A 89 9.41 -4.57 -5.80
CA GLN A 89 8.27 -3.76 -6.20
C GLN A 89 7.00 -4.58 -6.38
N VAL A 90 5.85 -3.93 -6.20
CA VAL A 90 4.51 -4.48 -6.45
C VAL A 90 3.65 -3.43 -7.12
N ILE A 91 2.89 -3.82 -8.15
CA ILE A 91 1.91 -2.96 -8.80
C ILE A 91 0.50 -3.35 -8.32
N ALA A 92 -0.25 -2.35 -7.83
CA ALA A 92 -1.66 -2.48 -7.49
C ALA A 92 -2.47 -1.46 -8.30
N GLY A 93 -3.27 -1.94 -9.25
CA GLY A 93 -3.91 -1.07 -10.25
C GLY A 93 -2.87 -0.34 -11.09
N ASN A 94 -2.87 0.99 -11.04
CA ASN A 94 -1.90 1.86 -11.71
C ASN A 94 -0.86 2.44 -10.73
N THR A 95 -0.78 1.90 -9.53
CA THR A 95 0.17 2.37 -8.51
C THR A 95 1.30 1.36 -8.33
N LEU A 96 2.53 1.85 -8.44
CA LEU A 96 3.75 1.10 -8.21
C LEU A 96 4.29 1.42 -6.81
N TYR A 97 4.50 0.39 -6.02
CA TYR A 97 5.12 0.46 -4.69
C TYR A 97 6.50 -0.18 -4.76
N VAL A 98 7.50 0.50 -4.21
CA VAL A 98 8.90 0.09 -4.32
C VAL A 98 9.58 0.13 -2.96
N ALA A 99 10.31 -0.92 -2.61
CA ALA A 99 11.28 -0.93 -1.52
C ALA A 99 12.65 -0.52 -2.09
N TYR A 100 13.14 0.64 -1.65
CA TYR A 100 14.38 1.29 -2.14
C TYR A 100 15.47 1.26 -1.07
N TYR A 101 15.76 0.11 -0.48
CA TYR A 101 16.79 -0.05 0.55
C TYR A 101 16.91 1.17 1.48
N TYR A 102 18.03 1.90 1.46
CA TYR A 102 18.31 3.06 2.33
C TYR A 102 17.28 4.18 2.22
N ASP A 103 16.64 4.33 1.06
CA ASP A 103 15.70 5.44 0.81
C ASP A 103 14.31 5.16 1.39
N GLY A 104 14.01 3.90 1.73
CA GLY A 104 12.72 3.49 2.27
C GLY A 104 11.73 3.07 1.18
N VAL A 105 10.45 3.42 1.37
CA VAL A 105 9.37 3.03 0.46
C VAL A 105 8.98 4.21 -0.44
N TYR A 106 8.83 3.92 -1.73
CA TYR A 106 8.43 4.86 -2.77
C TYR A 106 7.14 4.41 -3.44
N VAL A 107 6.27 5.37 -3.75
CA VAL A 107 4.98 5.12 -4.38
C VAL A 107 4.84 6.01 -5.60
N TYR A 108 4.68 5.40 -6.78
CA TYR A 108 4.53 6.10 -8.06
C TYR A 108 3.16 5.82 -8.67
N ASP A 109 2.59 6.83 -9.31
CA ASP A 109 1.52 6.65 -10.29
C ASP A 109 2.15 6.31 -11.64
N ILE A 110 1.76 5.18 -12.20
CA ILE A 110 2.20 4.67 -13.51
C ILE A 110 1.01 4.55 -14.47
N THR A 111 -0.03 5.38 -14.29
CA THR A 111 -1.17 5.47 -15.24
C THR A 111 -0.67 5.79 -16.63
N ASP A 112 0.31 6.67 -16.74
CA ASP A 112 1.12 6.90 -17.92
C ASP A 112 2.52 6.31 -17.69
N PRO A 113 2.84 5.12 -18.27
CA PRO A 113 4.14 4.48 -18.08
C PRO A 113 5.34 5.26 -18.64
N GLU A 114 5.11 6.20 -19.56
CA GLU A 114 6.16 7.07 -20.09
C GLU A 114 6.51 8.21 -19.13
N ASN A 115 5.54 8.62 -18.29
CA ASN A 115 5.65 9.75 -17.38
C ASN A 115 5.21 9.37 -15.96
N ALA A 116 5.90 8.42 -15.34
CA ALA A 116 5.62 8.00 -13.97
C ALA A 116 5.78 9.17 -12.98
N VAL A 117 4.81 9.35 -12.08
CA VAL A 117 4.77 10.44 -11.11
C VAL A 117 4.99 9.93 -9.70
N LEU A 118 5.96 10.50 -8.99
CA LEU A 118 6.18 10.20 -7.57
C LEU A 118 5.04 10.80 -6.72
N ASN A 119 4.29 9.95 -6.03
CA ASN A 119 3.15 10.34 -5.20
C ASN A 119 3.50 10.43 -3.72
N ALA A 120 4.31 9.50 -3.21
CA ALA A 120 4.66 9.46 -1.79
C ALA A 120 6.00 8.77 -1.54
N THR A 121 6.64 9.13 -0.43
CA THR A 121 7.83 8.48 0.11
C THR A 121 7.68 8.26 1.61
N TYR A 122 8.18 7.15 2.09
CA TYR A 122 8.17 6.78 3.51
C TYR A 122 9.58 6.31 3.89
N PRO A 123 10.42 7.19 4.48
CA PRO A 123 11.76 6.81 4.92
C PRO A 123 11.63 5.80 6.07
N THR A 124 12.14 4.59 5.86
CA THR A 124 12.14 3.54 6.89
C THR A 124 13.51 3.39 7.53
N SER A 125 14.58 3.54 6.75
CA SER A 125 15.95 3.34 7.21
C SER A 125 16.53 4.58 7.89
N LYS A 126 17.34 4.36 8.92
CA LYS A 126 18.17 5.38 9.59
C LYS A 126 19.66 5.23 9.24
N VAL A 127 19.99 4.25 8.41
CA VAL A 127 21.36 3.93 8.03
C VAL A 127 21.81 4.86 6.91
N ALA A 128 23.02 5.41 7.01
CA ALA A 128 23.59 6.24 5.94
C ALA A 128 23.90 5.39 4.71
N HIS A 129 23.69 5.96 3.52
CA HIS A 129 23.99 5.30 2.24
C HIS A 129 25.45 4.87 2.16
N ARG A 130 25.65 3.65 1.73
CA ARG A 130 26.96 3.04 1.46
C ARG A 130 26.83 1.96 0.38
N ASN A 131 27.92 1.48 -0.14
CA ASN A 131 27.95 0.39 -1.11
C ASN A 131 27.66 -0.97 -0.40
N SER A 132 26.42 -1.13 0.08
CA SER A 132 25.88 -2.32 0.76
C SER A 132 24.37 -2.35 0.58
N PHE A 133 23.71 -3.42 1.04
CA PHE A 133 22.28 -3.65 0.90
C PHE A 133 21.64 -3.65 2.30
N GLU A 134 21.02 -2.53 2.67
CA GLU A 134 20.40 -2.30 3.98
C GLU A 134 19.18 -1.39 3.82
N GLY A 135 18.20 -1.48 4.75
CA GLY A 135 16.98 -0.68 4.73
C GLY A 135 15.77 -1.44 4.20
N ALA A 136 14.91 -0.78 3.44
CA ALA A 136 13.66 -1.34 2.94
C ALA A 136 13.91 -2.52 1.99
N TRP A 137 13.38 -3.70 2.37
CA TRP A 137 13.57 -4.95 1.66
C TRP A 137 12.36 -5.32 0.80
N GLY A 138 11.15 -5.17 1.31
CA GLY A 138 9.93 -5.57 0.62
C GLY A 138 8.74 -4.69 0.92
N VAL A 139 7.78 -4.68 -0.01
CA VAL A 139 6.50 -3.99 0.11
C VAL A 139 5.36 -4.93 -0.27
N TYR A 140 4.20 -4.75 0.38
CA TYR A 140 2.99 -5.49 0.04
C TYR A 140 1.74 -4.62 0.19
N PRO A 141 1.18 -4.10 -0.92
CA PRO A 141 0.01 -3.20 -0.92
C PRO A 141 -1.33 -3.92 -1.12
N LEU A 142 -1.35 -5.25 -1.27
CA LEU A 142 -2.54 -5.98 -1.75
C LEU A 142 -3.43 -6.50 -0.62
N LEU A 143 -3.35 -5.94 0.59
CA LEU A 143 -4.26 -6.28 1.67
C LEU A 143 -5.67 -5.73 1.39
N PRO A 144 -6.75 -6.50 1.68
CA PRO A 144 -8.12 -6.01 1.56
C PRO A 144 -8.41 -4.77 2.41
N SER A 145 -7.63 -4.54 3.47
CA SER A 145 -7.72 -3.35 4.33
C SER A 145 -7.22 -2.07 3.67
N GLY A 146 -6.51 -2.17 2.54
CA GLY A 146 -5.82 -1.03 1.90
C GLY A 146 -4.53 -0.60 2.60
N LEU A 147 -4.10 -1.31 3.65
CA LEU A 147 -2.83 -1.03 4.32
C LEU A 147 -1.66 -1.45 3.44
N LEU A 148 -0.61 -0.62 3.43
CA LEU A 148 0.69 -0.97 2.84
C LEU A 148 1.58 -1.55 3.94
N LEU A 149 2.10 -2.74 3.69
CA LEU A 149 3.11 -3.36 4.55
C LEU A 149 4.49 -3.14 3.95
N ALA A 150 5.49 -2.87 4.79
CA ALA A 150 6.88 -2.86 4.38
C ALA A 150 7.77 -3.53 5.41
N SER A 151 8.82 -4.19 4.94
CA SER A 151 9.89 -4.75 5.78
C SER A 151 11.18 -3.97 5.55
N ASP A 152 11.88 -3.68 6.64
CA ASP A 152 13.20 -3.06 6.65
C ASP A 152 14.17 -3.97 7.41
N MET A 153 15.38 -4.15 6.89
CA MET A 153 16.34 -5.12 7.42
C MET A 153 16.85 -4.75 8.81
N GLN A 154 16.86 -3.47 9.17
CA GLN A 154 17.37 -2.98 10.44
C GLN A 154 16.27 -2.47 11.37
N GLU A 155 15.25 -1.79 10.80
CA GLU A 155 14.19 -1.14 11.58
C GLU A 155 12.96 -2.03 11.77
N GLY A 156 12.86 -3.17 11.05
CA GLY A 156 11.81 -4.17 11.22
C GLY A 156 10.62 -3.96 10.29
N PHE A 157 9.40 -4.02 10.84
CA PHE A 157 8.17 -4.07 10.05
C PHE A 157 7.35 -2.80 10.21
N PHE A 158 6.91 -2.25 9.09
CA PHE A 158 6.09 -1.03 8.99
C PHE A 158 4.71 -1.34 8.44
N VAL A 159 3.72 -0.65 8.96
CA VAL A 159 2.35 -0.65 8.46
C VAL A 159 1.96 0.81 8.20
N PHE A 160 1.69 1.13 6.94
CA PHE A 160 1.26 2.45 6.54
C PHE A 160 -0.23 2.43 6.22
N ASP A 161 -0.95 3.42 6.75
CA ASP A 161 -2.35 3.69 6.46
C ASP A 161 -2.45 4.87 5.49
N ASN A 162 -3.51 4.91 4.68
CA ASN A 162 -3.76 5.99 3.72
C ASN A 162 -2.59 6.30 2.75
N VAL A 163 -2.00 5.26 2.20
CA VAL A 163 -1.08 5.44 1.07
C VAL A 163 -1.87 6.00 -0.11
N VAL A 164 -1.69 7.30 -0.37
CA VAL A 164 -2.46 8.03 -1.38
C VAL A 164 -2.16 7.45 -2.76
N THR A 165 -3.10 6.66 -3.28
CA THR A 165 -3.17 6.41 -4.72
C THR A 165 -3.87 7.60 -5.34
N ASN A 166 -3.24 8.31 -6.27
CA ASN A 166 -3.90 9.36 -7.07
C ASN A 166 -4.91 8.73 -8.04
N ALA A 167 -5.99 8.19 -7.48
CA ALA A 167 -7.22 7.98 -8.20
C ALA A 167 -8.26 8.86 -7.52
N GLU A 168 -8.53 10.01 -8.13
CA GLU A 168 -9.44 11.05 -7.69
C GLU A 168 -9.03 11.74 -6.37
N THR A 169 -9.04 13.06 -6.38
CA THR A 169 -9.07 13.90 -5.19
C THR A 169 -10.22 13.43 -4.30
N LYS A 170 -10.00 12.39 -3.49
CA LYS A 170 -10.82 12.19 -2.33
C LYS A 170 -10.57 13.43 -1.47
N THR A 171 -11.48 14.40 -1.54
CA THR A 171 -11.68 15.32 -0.45
C THR A 171 -11.42 14.52 0.83
N LYS A 172 -10.44 14.94 1.63
CA LYS A 172 -10.09 14.33 2.92
C LYS A 172 -11.41 14.14 3.68
N ILE A 173 -11.98 12.94 3.57
CA ILE A 173 -13.16 12.60 4.38
C ILE A 173 -12.56 12.53 5.77
N GLU A 174 -12.81 13.57 6.57
CA GLU A 174 -12.42 13.53 7.97
C GLU A 174 -13.03 12.27 8.55
N GLU A 175 -12.18 11.37 9.05
CA GLU A 175 -12.65 10.12 9.62
C GLU A 175 -13.71 10.36 10.69
N THR A 176 -14.67 9.46 10.77
CA THR A 176 -15.62 9.45 11.88
C THR A 176 -14.87 9.17 13.18
N THR A 177 -14.89 10.14 14.08
CA THR A 177 -14.17 10.10 15.35
C THR A 177 -15.15 10.06 16.53
N ILE A 178 -14.72 9.43 17.64
CA ILE A 178 -15.46 9.40 18.92
C ILE A 178 -14.60 10.10 19.98
N TYR A 179 -15.15 11.16 20.62
CA TYR A 179 -14.46 11.87 21.70
C TYR A 179 -15.45 12.50 22.70
N PRO A 180 -15.12 12.57 24.00
CA PRO A 180 -13.96 11.96 24.63
C PRO A 180 -14.03 10.44 24.64
N ASN A 181 -12.88 9.81 24.54
CA ASN A 181 -12.68 8.38 24.76
C ASN A 181 -11.30 8.20 25.44
N PRO A 182 -11.21 7.87 26.73
CA PRO A 182 -12.25 7.35 27.64
C PRO A 182 -13.40 8.34 27.96
N VAL A 183 -14.59 7.77 28.17
CA VAL A 183 -15.84 8.49 28.37
C VAL A 183 -16.35 8.37 29.81
N ASP A 184 -16.96 9.46 30.31
CA ASP A 184 -17.79 9.42 31.54
C ASP A 184 -19.26 9.16 31.17
N ASN A 185 -20.08 10.18 30.98
CA ASN A 185 -21.52 10.03 30.76
C ASN A 185 -21.96 10.25 29.32
N PHE A 186 -21.14 10.87 28.49
CA PHE A 186 -21.43 11.07 27.08
C PHE A 186 -20.17 11.11 26.24
N THR A 187 -20.32 10.82 24.95
CA THR A 187 -19.29 11.03 23.91
C THR A 187 -19.93 11.64 22.67
N ILE A 188 -19.13 12.23 21.83
CA ILE A 188 -19.54 12.82 20.55
C ILE A 188 -18.97 11.94 19.43
N ILE A 189 -19.82 11.55 18.51
CA ILE A 189 -19.41 11.00 17.21
C ILE A 189 -19.43 12.13 16.21
N ASN A 190 -18.28 12.43 15.60
CA ASN A 190 -18.21 13.26 14.41
C ASN A 190 -18.36 12.35 13.18
N ASN A 191 -19.61 12.22 12.69
CA ASN A 191 -19.99 11.29 11.63
C ASN A 191 -19.72 11.90 10.26
N ASN A 192 -18.52 11.70 9.74
CA ASN A 192 -18.10 12.21 8.45
C ASN A 192 -18.22 11.17 7.32
N GLU A 193 -18.46 9.89 7.69
CA GLU A 193 -18.57 8.76 6.75
C GLU A 193 -20.04 8.35 6.49
N SER A 194 -21.01 9.21 6.85
CA SER A 194 -22.45 9.00 6.58
C SER A 194 -23.02 7.70 7.16
N PHE A 195 -22.58 7.30 8.37
CA PHE A 195 -23.24 6.21 9.10
C PHE A 195 -24.66 6.63 9.53
N GLU A 196 -25.57 5.68 9.45
CA GLU A 196 -26.97 5.88 9.81
C GLU A 196 -27.27 5.49 11.25
N THR A 197 -26.52 4.52 11.79
CA THR A 197 -26.73 4.00 13.14
C THR A 197 -25.43 3.83 13.93
N ALA A 198 -25.53 4.01 15.25
CA ALA A 198 -24.52 3.59 16.22
C ALA A 198 -25.14 2.60 17.21
N LYS A 199 -24.52 1.43 17.38
CA LYS A 199 -24.92 0.41 18.34
C LYS A 199 -23.83 0.19 19.36
N LEU A 200 -24.19 0.23 20.63
CA LEU A 200 -23.28 -0.05 21.76
C LEU A 200 -23.45 -1.49 22.20
N PHE A 201 -22.33 -2.22 22.27
CA PHE A 201 -22.27 -3.57 22.76
C PHE A 201 -21.34 -3.71 23.95
N SER A 202 -21.68 -4.58 24.89
CA SER A 202 -20.75 -5.12 25.87
C SER A 202 -19.77 -6.11 25.23
N LEU A 203 -18.68 -6.46 25.92
CA LEU A 203 -17.66 -7.38 25.39
C LEU A 203 -18.16 -8.80 25.14
N ASP A 204 -19.23 -9.21 25.84
CA ASP A 204 -19.93 -10.50 25.59
C ASP A 204 -20.92 -10.45 24.40
N GLY A 205 -20.94 -9.33 23.65
CA GLY A 205 -21.74 -9.15 22.44
C GLY A 205 -23.19 -8.75 22.68
N LYS A 206 -23.59 -8.44 23.92
CA LYS A 206 -24.95 -7.99 24.24
C LYS A 206 -25.15 -6.57 23.75
N LEU A 207 -26.18 -6.34 22.92
CA LEU A 207 -26.61 -4.99 22.51
C LEU A 207 -27.19 -4.25 23.72
N ILE A 208 -26.62 -3.07 24.00
CA ILE A 208 -27.05 -2.20 25.13
C ILE A 208 -27.97 -1.09 24.61
N LYS A 209 -27.57 -0.45 23.49
CA LYS A 209 -28.30 0.72 22.96
C LYS A 209 -28.04 0.91 21.47
N THR A 210 -29.02 1.49 20.79
CA THR A 210 -28.91 1.96 19.40
C THR A 210 -29.26 3.44 19.34
N TRP A 211 -28.51 4.20 18.53
CA TRP A 211 -28.78 5.60 18.18
C TRP A 211 -28.87 5.72 16.65
N ASN A 212 -29.78 6.56 16.17
CA ASN A 212 -29.77 7.02 14.79
C ASN A 212 -28.81 8.20 14.67
N LEU A 213 -27.95 8.17 13.68
CA LEU A 213 -26.95 9.19 13.43
C LEU A 213 -27.37 10.11 12.28
N LYS A 214 -26.92 11.36 12.36
CA LYS A 214 -26.94 12.34 11.28
C LYS A 214 -25.51 12.64 10.85
N ASN A 215 -25.33 13.20 9.67
CA ASN A 215 -24.02 13.73 9.27
C ASN A 215 -23.56 14.81 10.26
N GLY A 216 -22.25 14.83 10.54
CA GLY A 216 -21.63 15.72 11.51
C GLY A 216 -21.73 15.22 12.96
N LYS A 217 -21.84 16.13 13.91
CA LYS A 217 -21.73 15.83 15.35
C LYS A 217 -23.00 15.21 15.93
N ASN A 218 -22.87 14.05 16.57
CA ASN A 218 -23.93 13.32 17.27
C ASN A 218 -23.49 13.04 18.70
N ALA A 219 -24.32 13.36 19.70
CA ALA A 219 -24.04 13.06 21.10
C ALA A 219 -24.64 11.72 21.50
N LEU A 220 -23.82 10.80 22.00
CA LEU A 220 -24.25 9.55 22.63
C LEU A 220 -24.24 9.72 24.14
N ASN A 221 -25.41 9.72 24.76
CA ASN A 221 -25.56 9.84 26.20
C ASN A 221 -25.78 8.48 26.86
N PHE A 222 -25.00 8.18 27.91
CA PHE A 222 -24.97 6.92 28.63
C PHE A 222 -25.54 6.99 30.05
N GLU A 223 -25.92 8.19 30.55
CA GLU A 223 -26.38 8.40 31.93
C GLU A 223 -27.50 7.45 32.37
N LYS A 224 -28.45 7.18 31.48
CA LYS A 224 -29.60 6.33 31.77
C LYS A 224 -29.32 4.81 31.63
N HIS A 225 -28.09 4.43 31.28
CA HIS A 225 -27.77 3.02 30.96
C HIS A 225 -26.91 2.32 32.02
N ASN A 226 -26.54 3.03 33.11
CA ASN A 226 -25.74 2.49 34.24
C ASN A 226 -24.55 1.63 33.76
N LEU A 227 -23.79 2.13 32.77
CA LEU A 227 -22.64 1.42 32.27
C LEU A 227 -21.59 1.32 33.37
N SER A 228 -21.14 0.12 33.67
CA SER A 228 -19.97 -0.11 34.53
C SER A 228 -18.70 0.38 33.87
N THR A 229 -17.70 0.72 34.66
CA THR A 229 -16.33 0.95 34.15
C THR A 229 -15.86 -0.26 33.35
N GLY A 230 -15.32 -0.03 32.16
CA GLY A 230 -14.87 -1.12 31.29
C GLY A 230 -14.77 -0.73 29.82
N ILE A 231 -14.61 -1.75 28.99
CA ILE A 231 -14.49 -1.64 27.55
C ILE A 231 -15.81 -2.07 26.89
N PHE A 232 -16.21 -1.30 25.88
CA PHE A 232 -17.40 -1.54 25.07
C PHE A 232 -17.04 -1.42 23.58
N ALA A 233 -17.86 -1.97 22.71
CA ALA A 233 -17.77 -1.81 21.26
C ALA A 233 -18.89 -0.90 20.76
N VAL A 234 -18.56 0.12 19.97
CA VAL A 234 -19.51 0.92 19.23
C VAL A 234 -19.43 0.54 17.76
N GLU A 235 -20.46 -0.12 17.26
CA GLU A 235 -20.63 -0.40 15.84
C GLU A 235 -21.36 0.75 15.17
N LEU A 236 -20.71 1.37 14.19
CA LEU A 236 -21.30 2.36 13.29
C LEU A 236 -21.64 1.68 11.98
N SER A 237 -22.85 1.87 11.45
CA SER A 237 -23.24 1.21 10.20
C SER A 237 -24.19 2.06 9.35
N ASN A 238 -24.15 1.80 8.05
CA ASN A 238 -25.15 2.19 7.06
C ASN A 238 -25.46 0.96 6.17
N ASN A 239 -26.19 1.17 5.06
CA ASN A 239 -26.58 0.07 4.16
C ASN A 239 -25.42 -0.58 3.40
N SER A 240 -24.23 0.00 3.40
CA SER A 240 -23.10 -0.41 2.56
C SER A 240 -21.92 -0.96 3.36
N PHE A 241 -21.68 -0.45 4.56
CA PHE A 241 -20.52 -0.83 5.37
C PHE A 241 -20.74 -0.60 6.87
N SER A 242 -19.89 -1.19 7.69
CA SER A 242 -19.85 -0.98 9.13
C SER A 242 -18.42 -0.77 9.62
N LYS A 243 -18.30 -0.04 10.75
CA LYS A 243 -17.02 0.23 11.44
C LYS A 243 -17.22 0.03 12.94
N THR A 244 -16.32 -0.66 13.60
CA THR A 244 -16.36 -0.85 15.06
C THR A 244 -15.27 -0.03 15.74
N ILE A 245 -15.66 0.73 16.74
CA ILE A 245 -14.76 1.59 17.53
C ILE A 245 -14.79 1.11 18.98
N LYS A 246 -13.61 0.98 19.60
CA LYS A 246 -13.46 0.68 21.02
C LYS A 246 -13.84 1.91 21.84
N LEU A 247 -14.76 1.75 22.80
CA LEU A 247 -15.15 2.76 23.78
C LEU A 247 -14.70 2.34 25.18
N ILE A 248 -14.03 3.22 25.90
CA ILE A 248 -13.58 2.98 27.27
C ILE A 248 -14.42 3.84 28.21
N LYS A 249 -15.19 3.22 29.11
CA LYS A 249 -15.96 3.87 30.19
C LYS A 249 -15.09 3.95 31.45
N LYS A 250 -14.97 5.15 32.02
CA LYS A 250 -14.35 5.40 33.32
C LYS A 250 -15.28 5.06 34.46
#